data_1a9f48b101bb34827ad407926df3f65f
#
_entry.id   1a9f48b101bb34827ad407926df3f65f
#
_cell.length_a   1.000
_cell.length_b   1.000
_cell.length_c   1.000
_cell.angle_alpha   90.00
_cell.angle_beta   90.00
_cell.angle_gamma   90.00
#
_symmetry.space_group_name_H-M   'P 1'
#
loop_
_entity.id
_entity.type
_entity.pdbx_description
1 polymer ?
#
loop_
_entity_poly.entity_id
_entity_poly.type
_entity_poly.pdbx_seq_one_letter_code
_entity_poly.pdbx_strand_id
1 'polypeptide(L)'
;MTINVGINGMGRIGRMVIRAIIESQNKDIKIKHINNRSNSEASCTLIKYDSVHGKFNADLDYDDNHLIINKNKITFSQESKIEDINWNKFGVDYVFECTGKFNSKEKLVAHINNGAKKVIVSAPCKNADKTIVFGVNEDQLNKNDQIISAASCTTNCLAPVANVLHKNFEIEKGFMTTIHAFTSDQRILDNSHKDPRRARSASQSIVPTSTGASKAIGEIIPSLKGKLEGVAMRVPTPNVSLIELVFCTKKEISKDKINNAFTEVSKNQLKKVLEITSEKLVSIDFNHNSSSAIVDSSLTNVVGTNMGKISAWYDNEWGFSNRMCDIAEYVHKIS
;
A
#
# COMPACT_ATOMS: atom_id res chain seq x y z
N MET A 1 22.61 -8.19 -6.55
CA MET A 1 23.18 -7.48 -5.38
C MET A 1 22.08 -7.32 -4.35
N THR A 2 22.38 -7.41 -3.07
CA THR A 2 21.39 -7.35 -1.98
C THR A 2 21.10 -5.90 -1.59
N ILE A 3 19.85 -5.55 -1.42
CA ILE A 3 19.38 -4.24 -0.95
C ILE A 3 19.39 -4.25 0.58
N ASN A 4 20.18 -3.40 1.21
CA ASN A 4 20.16 -3.23 2.65
C ASN A 4 19.09 -2.19 3.04
N VAL A 5 18.06 -2.61 3.75
CA VAL A 5 16.95 -1.72 4.10
C VAL A 5 16.91 -1.37 5.59
N GLY A 6 16.51 -0.15 5.87
CA GLY A 6 16.09 0.32 7.18
C GLY A 6 14.58 0.53 7.22
N ILE A 7 13.96 0.33 8.37
CA ILE A 7 12.53 0.55 8.55
C ILE A 7 12.34 1.60 9.65
N ASN A 8 11.70 2.70 9.30
CA ASN A 8 11.32 3.74 10.26
C ASN A 8 9.83 3.62 10.58
N GLY A 9 9.52 3.20 11.80
CA GLY A 9 8.15 3.01 12.27
C GLY A 9 7.63 1.58 12.16
N MET A 10 7.21 1.03 13.30
CA MET A 10 6.66 -0.32 13.48
C MET A 10 5.15 -0.29 13.70
N GLY A 11 4.45 0.58 12.97
CA GLY A 11 2.99 0.57 12.85
C GLY A 11 2.50 -0.66 12.07
N ARG A 12 1.24 -0.64 11.66
CA ARG A 12 0.67 -1.73 10.85
C ARG A 12 1.56 -2.05 9.63
N ILE A 13 1.83 -1.06 8.80
CA ILE A 13 2.57 -1.26 7.54
C ILE A 13 4.04 -1.66 7.81
N GLY A 14 4.75 -1.01 8.73
CA GLY A 14 6.15 -1.38 9.00
C GLY A 14 6.31 -2.83 9.44
N ARG A 15 5.38 -3.34 10.27
CA ARG A 15 5.39 -4.77 10.65
C ARG A 15 5.04 -5.69 9.48
N MET A 16 4.09 -5.30 8.63
CA MET A 16 3.73 -6.10 7.46
C MET A 16 4.83 -6.11 6.40
N VAL A 17 5.57 -5.02 6.22
CA VAL A 17 6.78 -4.99 5.36
C VAL A 17 7.83 -5.97 5.88
N ILE A 18 8.09 -6.03 7.20
CA ILE A 18 9.03 -7.02 7.77
C ILE A 18 8.55 -8.44 7.47
N ARG A 19 7.27 -8.73 7.74
CA ARG A 19 6.70 -10.05 7.45
C ARG A 19 6.77 -10.38 5.97
N ALA A 20 6.44 -9.44 5.09
CA ALA A 20 6.48 -9.64 3.63
C ALA A 20 7.90 -10.00 3.15
N ILE A 21 8.93 -9.31 3.63
CA ILE A 21 10.32 -9.63 3.31
C ILE A 21 10.70 -11.05 3.76
N ILE A 22 10.28 -11.44 4.95
CA ILE A 22 10.65 -12.76 5.52
C ILE A 22 9.82 -13.89 4.88
N GLU A 23 8.51 -13.71 4.71
CA GLU A 23 7.60 -14.72 4.16
C GLU A 23 7.82 -14.96 2.66
N SER A 24 8.17 -13.93 1.90
CA SER A 24 8.51 -14.06 0.48
C SER A 24 9.79 -14.88 0.23
N GLN A 25 10.57 -15.16 1.29
CA GLN A 25 11.91 -15.76 1.20
C GLN A 25 12.83 -15.00 0.23
N ASN A 26 12.54 -13.73 0.04
CA ASN A 26 13.30 -12.87 -0.86
C ASN A 26 14.71 -12.60 -0.31
N LYS A 27 15.72 -13.13 -0.99
CA LYS A 27 17.12 -12.98 -0.61
C LYS A 27 17.75 -11.66 -1.05
N ASP A 28 17.01 -10.91 -1.87
CA ASP A 28 17.51 -9.64 -2.44
C ASP A 28 17.30 -8.46 -1.49
N ILE A 29 16.40 -8.57 -0.51
CA ILE A 29 16.19 -7.53 0.51
C ILE A 29 16.66 -8.03 1.87
N LYS A 30 17.54 -7.25 2.53
CA LYS A 30 18.06 -7.54 3.86
C LYS A 30 17.76 -6.40 4.83
N ILE A 31 17.03 -6.67 5.89
CA ILE A 31 16.75 -5.68 6.94
C ILE A 31 18.00 -5.51 7.80
N LYS A 32 18.52 -4.30 7.88
CA LYS A 32 19.74 -3.95 8.63
C LYS A 32 19.44 -3.23 9.93
N HIS A 33 18.45 -2.35 9.90
CA HIS A 33 18.11 -1.51 11.04
C HIS A 33 16.62 -1.23 11.11
N ILE A 34 16.09 -1.18 12.32
CA ILE A 34 14.71 -0.78 12.58
C ILE A 34 14.73 0.33 13.62
N ASN A 35 14.03 1.43 13.33
CA ASN A 35 13.77 2.48 14.29
C ASN A 35 12.29 2.51 14.66
N ASN A 36 11.99 2.50 15.96
CA ASN A 36 10.62 2.61 16.47
C ASN A 36 10.61 3.26 17.85
N ARG A 37 9.54 3.96 18.20
CA ARG A 37 9.43 4.63 19.51
C ARG A 37 9.19 3.69 20.69
N SER A 38 8.55 2.52 20.45
CA SER A 38 8.43 1.46 21.44
C SER A 38 9.72 0.64 21.48
N ASN A 39 10.01 -0.01 22.59
CA ASN A 39 11.19 -0.85 22.76
C ASN A 39 11.16 -2.11 21.87
N SER A 40 12.27 -2.82 21.84
CA SER A 40 12.45 -4.05 21.06
C SER A 40 11.51 -5.17 21.51
N GLU A 41 11.26 -5.33 22.81
CA GLU A 41 10.34 -6.33 23.39
C GLU A 41 8.91 -6.15 22.87
N ALA A 42 8.34 -4.95 23.02
CA ALA A 42 6.99 -4.66 22.54
C ALA A 42 6.89 -4.80 21.02
N SER A 43 7.93 -4.39 20.29
CA SER A 43 8.01 -4.51 18.85
C SER A 43 8.08 -5.98 18.41
N CYS A 44 8.87 -6.81 19.08
CA CYS A 44 8.96 -8.25 18.86
C CYS A 44 7.61 -8.94 19.08
N THR A 45 6.95 -8.64 20.20
CA THR A 45 5.61 -9.18 20.52
C THR A 45 4.59 -8.85 19.44
N LEU A 46 4.56 -7.59 18.98
CA LEU A 46 3.61 -7.13 17.95
C LEU A 46 3.94 -7.63 16.53
N ILE A 47 5.18 -8.00 16.23
CA ILE A 47 5.51 -8.74 15.01
C ILE A 47 5.02 -10.18 15.12
N LYS A 48 5.24 -10.80 16.29
CA LYS A 48 4.93 -12.22 16.50
C LYS A 48 3.44 -12.50 16.48
N TYR A 49 2.66 -11.65 17.14
CA TYR A 49 1.22 -11.81 17.28
C TYR A 49 0.50 -10.63 16.65
N ASP A 50 -0.32 -10.89 15.67
CA ASP A 50 -1.13 -9.89 15.01
C ASP A 50 -2.60 -10.32 14.99
N SER A 51 -3.50 -9.44 15.45
CA SER A 51 -4.92 -9.76 15.56
C SER A 51 -5.62 -9.94 14.19
N VAL A 52 -5.01 -9.45 13.13
CA VAL A 52 -5.54 -9.50 11.76
C VAL A 52 -4.85 -10.59 10.96
N HIS A 53 -3.52 -10.63 10.96
CA HIS A 53 -2.71 -11.53 10.16
C HIS A 53 -2.24 -12.78 10.92
N GLY A 54 -2.66 -12.94 12.18
CA GLY A 54 -2.34 -14.10 13.00
C GLY A 54 -0.88 -14.16 13.46
N LYS A 55 -0.50 -15.34 13.97
CA LYS A 55 0.84 -15.58 14.46
C LYS A 55 1.84 -15.68 13.31
N PHE A 56 2.92 -14.92 13.42
CA PHE A 56 3.99 -14.95 12.42
C PHE A 56 4.80 -16.23 12.52
N ASN A 57 5.02 -16.89 11.40
CA ASN A 57 5.78 -18.15 11.33
C ASN A 57 7.28 -17.86 11.13
N ALA A 58 7.91 -17.31 12.18
CA ALA A 58 9.34 -17.09 12.24
C ALA A 58 9.83 -17.22 13.68
N ASP A 59 11.09 -17.60 13.88
CA ASP A 59 11.74 -17.53 15.18
C ASP A 59 12.03 -16.08 15.51
N LEU A 60 11.52 -15.61 16.64
CA LEU A 60 11.64 -14.22 17.07
C LEU A 60 12.20 -14.14 18.48
N ASP A 61 13.21 -13.31 18.64
CA ASP A 61 13.84 -12.97 19.91
C ASP A 61 14.29 -11.51 19.90
N TYR A 62 14.71 -10.96 21.02
CA TYR A 62 15.15 -9.58 21.14
C TYR A 62 16.20 -9.41 22.25
N ASP A 63 16.99 -8.37 22.13
CA ASP A 63 17.74 -7.76 23.23
C ASP A 63 17.51 -6.23 23.17
N ASP A 64 18.10 -5.45 24.06
CA ASP A 64 17.86 -4.01 24.18
C ASP A 64 18.13 -3.24 22.87
N ASN A 65 19.04 -3.73 22.04
CA ASN A 65 19.51 -3.06 20.84
C ASN A 65 19.23 -3.83 19.55
N HIS A 66 18.54 -4.97 19.62
CA HIS A 66 18.29 -5.80 18.45
C HIS A 66 16.91 -6.45 18.49
N LEU A 67 16.35 -6.62 17.28
CA LEU A 67 15.37 -7.66 17.00
C LEU A 67 16.09 -8.82 16.31
N ILE A 68 15.76 -10.05 16.69
CA ILE A 68 16.37 -11.26 16.15
C ILE A 68 15.28 -12.03 15.42
N ILE A 69 15.40 -12.17 14.12
CA ILE A 69 14.44 -12.87 13.27
C ILE A 69 15.15 -14.00 12.54
N ASN A 70 14.73 -15.25 12.77
CA ASN A 70 15.37 -16.44 12.20
C ASN A 70 16.89 -16.43 12.40
N LYS A 71 17.34 -16.14 13.63
CA LYS A 71 18.76 -16.01 14.05
C LYS A 71 19.51 -14.80 13.46
N ASN A 72 18.89 -13.99 12.59
CA ASN A 72 19.50 -12.79 12.08
C ASN A 72 19.29 -11.64 13.05
N LYS A 73 20.37 -11.05 13.54
CA LYS A 73 20.34 -9.85 14.38
C LYS A 73 20.14 -8.61 13.52
N ILE A 74 19.08 -7.85 13.81
CA ILE A 74 18.73 -6.58 13.19
C ILE A 74 18.88 -5.50 14.25
N THR A 75 19.73 -4.51 14.02
CA THR A 75 19.92 -3.41 14.97
C THR A 75 18.64 -2.63 15.18
N PHE A 76 18.43 -2.15 16.40
CA PHE A 76 17.20 -1.46 16.80
C PHE A 76 17.51 -0.16 17.53
N SER A 77 16.76 0.91 17.22
CA SER A 77 16.85 2.20 17.91
C SER A 77 15.46 2.78 18.23
N GLN A 78 15.42 3.76 19.13
CA GLN A 78 14.19 4.40 19.60
C GLN A 78 14.19 5.92 19.36
N GLU A 79 14.81 6.35 18.25
CA GLU A 79 14.93 7.77 17.94
C GLU A 79 13.58 8.37 17.56
N SER A 80 13.28 9.54 18.12
CA SER A 80 12.03 10.26 17.86
C SER A 80 12.12 11.24 16.69
N LYS A 81 13.32 11.64 16.34
CA LYS A 81 13.63 12.54 15.23
C LYS A 81 14.40 11.79 14.15
N ILE A 82 14.09 12.07 12.90
CA ILE A 82 14.78 11.46 11.76
C ILE A 82 16.26 11.84 11.77
N GLU A 83 16.57 13.04 12.16
CA GLU A 83 17.92 13.62 12.21
C GLU A 83 18.86 12.85 13.12
N ASP A 84 18.33 12.13 14.10
CA ASP A 84 19.11 11.37 15.08
C ASP A 84 19.39 9.91 14.61
N ILE A 85 18.74 9.45 13.52
CA ILE A 85 18.90 8.08 12.99
C ILE A 85 20.06 8.05 11.99
N ASN A 86 21.18 7.44 12.36
CA ASN A 86 22.35 7.32 11.47
C ASN A 86 22.28 6.05 10.60
N TRP A 87 21.62 6.14 9.45
CA TRP A 87 21.47 5.03 8.52
C TRP A 87 22.81 4.50 7.98
N ASN A 88 23.77 5.40 7.76
CA ASN A 88 25.10 5.02 7.26
C ASN A 88 25.83 4.10 8.26
N LYS A 89 25.74 4.38 9.56
CA LYS A 89 26.33 3.55 10.62
C LYS A 89 25.86 2.09 10.55
N PHE A 90 24.59 1.88 10.12
CA PHE A 90 23.98 0.56 10.04
C PHE A 90 24.10 -0.08 8.64
N GLY A 91 24.72 0.60 7.69
CA GLY A 91 24.89 0.12 6.31
C GLY A 91 23.56 0.00 5.57
N VAL A 92 22.63 0.93 5.82
CA VAL A 92 21.31 0.98 5.18
C VAL A 92 21.42 1.74 3.86
N ASP A 93 20.96 1.13 2.78
CA ASP A 93 20.87 1.77 1.47
C ASP A 93 19.51 2.48 1.29
N TYR A 94 18.42 1.80 1.58
CA TYR A 94 17.04 2.31 1.39
C TYR A 94 16.27 2.32 2.70
N VAL A 95 15.48 3.36 2.91
CA VAL A 95 14.61 3.47 4.08
C VAL A 95 13.15 3.28 3.68
N PHE A 96 12.47 2.36 4.32
CA PHE A 96 11.01 2.30 4.32
C PHE A 96 10.48 3.22 5.41
N GLU A 97 9.89 4.36 5.03
CA GLU A 97 9.26 5.30 5.95
C GLU A 97 7.82 4.87 6.20
N CYS A 98 7.57 4.28 7.36
CA CYS A 98 6.30 3.66 7.74
C CYS A 98 5.63 4.30 8.97
N THR A 99 6.09 5.47 9.41
CA THR A 99 5.52 6.14 10.61
C THR A 99 4.17 6.81 10.32
N GLY A 100 3.89 7.16 9.06
CA GLY A 100 2.74 7.96 8.67
C GLY A 100 2.80 9.43 9.11
N LYS A 101 3.90 9.87 9.74
CA LYS A 101 4.10 11.23 10.25
C LYS A 101 4.84 12.14 9.27
N PHE A 102 5.75 11.55 8.50
CA PHE A 102 6.62 12.27 7.56
C PHE A 102 6.14 12.01 6.14
N ASN A 103 5.32 12.93 5.63
CA ASN A 103 4.63 12.80 4.34
C ASN A 103 4.89 13.98 3.40
N SER A 104 6.07 14.58 3.50
CA SER A 104 6.55 15.58 2.55
C SER A 104 8.06 15.44 2.34
N LYS A 105 8.51 15.74 1.12
CA LYS A 105 9.93 15.66 0.72
C LYS A 105 10.83 16.42 1.68
N GLU A 106 10.41 17.61 2.09
CA GLU A 106 11.19 18.49 2.96
C GLU A 106 11.55 17.84 4.30
N LYS A 107 10.62 17.04 4.84
CA LYS A 107 10.85 16.29 6.09
C LYS A 107 11.71 15.05 5.87
N LEU A 108 11.56 14.41 4.72
CA LEU A 108 12.18 13.12 4.42
C LEU A 108 13.63 13.23 3.96
N VAL A 109 14.05 14.42 3.49
CA VAL A 109 15.46 14.70 3.13
C VAL A 109 16.41 14.42 4.31
N ALA A 110 15.95 14.50 5.55
CA ALA A 110 16.73 14.15 6.73
C ALA A 110 17.22 12.69 6.70
N HIS A 111 16.44 11.74 6.16
CA HIS A 111 16.92 10.37 5.96
C HIS A 111 18.09 10.30 4.98
N ILE A 112 18.01 11.06 3.89
CA ILE A 112 19.08 11.14 2.88
C ILE A 112 20.35 11.75 3.49
N ASN A 113 20.20 12.86 4.21
CA ASN A 113 21.32 13.52 4.89
C ASN A 113 22.01 12.62 5.92
N ASN A 114 21.27 11.65 6.49
CA ASN A 114 21.77 10.69 7.46
C ASN A 114 22.23 9.36 6.83
N GLY A 115 22.44 9.34 5.51
CA GLY A 115 23.13 8.29 4.79
C GLY A 115 22.27 7.32 4.01
N ALA A 116 20.95 7.45 4.00
CA ALA A 116 20.10 6.67 3.12
C ALA A 116 20.27 7.16 1.67
N LYS A 117 20.37 6.24 0.72
CA LYS A 117 20.40 6.59 -0.72
C LYS A 117 19.03 6.93 -1.25
N LYS A 118 18.01 6.23 -0.76
CA LYS A 118 16.60 6.40 -1.17
C LYS A 118 15.64 6.19 0.00
N VAL A 119 14.47 6.80 -0.09
CA VAL A 119 13.37 6.66 0.86
C VAL A 119 12.10 6.25 0.12
N ILE A 120 11.49 5.14 0.51
CA ILE A 120 10.20 4.68 0.00
C ILE A 120 9.17 4.92 1.09
N VAL A 121 8.18 5.77 0.79
CA VAL A 121 7.21 6.27 1.76
C VAL A 121 5.91 5.48 1.66
N SER A 122 5.44 4.93 2.77
CA SER A 122 4.21 4.14 2.86
C SER A 122 2.92 4.99 2.88
N ALA A 123 2.94 6.14 2.25
CA ALA A 123 1.82 7.08 2.21
C ALA A 123 1.94 8.03 1.02
N PRO A 124 0.85 8.72 0.62
CA PRO A 124 0.94 9.88 -0.26
C PRO A 124 1.92 10.90 0.31
N CYS A 125 2.86 11.35 -0.50
CA CYS A 125 3.94 12.24 -0.07
C CYS A 125 3.95 13.53 -0.90
N LYS A 126 3.81 14.66 -0.22
CA LYS A 126 3.87 15.98 -0.87
C LYS A 126 5.27 16.23 -1.42
N ASN A 127 5.34 16.68 -2.68
CA ASN A 127 6.59 16.99 -3.38
C ASN A 127 7.58 15.82 -3.46
N ALA A 128 7.12 14.55 -3.38
CA ALA A 128 7.96 13.39 -3.67
C ALA A 128 8.57 13.51 -5.08
N ASP A 129 9.74 12.91 -5.30
CA ASP A 129 10.33 12.87 -6.65
C ASP A 129 9.44 12.11 -7.62
N LYS A 130 8.83 11.01 -7.13
CA LYS A 130 7.83 10.23 -7.86
C LYS A 130 6.78 9.65 -6.91
N THR A 131 5.55 9.54 -7.40
CA THR A 131 4.49 8.72 -6.81
C THR A 131 4.30 7.50 -7.71
N ILE A 132 4.55 6.32 -7.17
CA ILE A 132 4.58 5.06 -7.93
C ILE A 132 3.49 4.12 -7.45
N VAL A 133 2.79 3.55 -8.41
CA VAL A 133 1.96 2.35 -8.28
C VAL A 133 2.57 1.27 -9.14
N PHE A 134 3.14 0.27 -8.50
CA PHE A 134 3.81 -0.85 -9.18
C PHE A 134 2.82 -1.62 -10.07
N GLY A 135 3.23 -1.93 -11.30
CA GLY A 135 2.38 -2.49 -12.35
C GLY A 135 1.64 -1.45 -13.20
N VAL A 136 1.85 -0.14 -12.93
CA VAL A 136 1.17 0.94 -13.67
C VAL A 136 2.14 1.98 -14.22
N ASN A 137 3.07 2.48 -13.40
CA ASN A 137 3.95 3.59 -13.78
C ASN A 137 5.37 3.49 -13.17
N GLU A 138 5.83 2.31 -12.78
CA GLU A 138 7.19 2.11 -12.26
C GLU A 138 8.27 2.44 -13.27
N ASP A 139 7.95 2.39 -14.57
CA ASP A 139 8.82 2.77 -15.67
C ASP A 139 9.17 4.27 -15.70
N GLN A 140 8.42 5.10 -14.97
CA GLN A 140 8.71 6.53 -14.80
C GLN A 140 9.83 6.80 -13.78
N LEU A 141 10.26 5.78 -13.01
CA LEU A 141 11.36 5.92 -12.07
C LEU A 141 12.69 6.04 -12.79
N ASN A 142 13.59 6.86 -12.24
CA ASN A 142 14.95 6.97 -12.67
C ASN A 142 15.94 6.91 -11.48
N LYS A 143 17.21 6.69 -11.78
CA LYS A 143 18.25 6.53 -10.76
C LYS A 143 18.43 7.73 -9.81
N ASN A 144 18.02 8.92 -10.21
CA ASN A 144 18.17 10.15 -9.41
C ASN A 144 17.00 10.38 -8.46
N ASP A 145 15.88 9.66 -8.60
CA ASP A 145 14.74 9.78 -7.70
C ASP A 145 15.12 9.23 -6.32
N GLN A 146 15.10 10.06 -5.31
CA GLN A 146 15.51 9.71 -3.94
C GLN A 146 14.34 9.47 -3.00
N ILE A 147 13.25 10.26 -3.13
CA ILE A 147 12.07 10.17 -2.27
C ILE A 147 10.89 9.74 -3.10
N ILE A 148 10.48 8.48 -2.90
CA ILE A 148 9.49 7.79 -3.71
C ILE A 148 8.27 7.48 -2.84
N SER A 149 7.12 8.01 -3.22
CA SER A 149 5.85 7.67 -2.58
C SER A 149 5.27 6.38 -3.18
N ALA A 150 4.93 5.41 -2.35
CA ALA A 150 4.17 4.22 -2.77
C ALA A 150 2.66 4.50 -2.89
N ALA A 151 2.25 5.77 -2.93
CA ALA A 151 0.85 6.21 -2.95
C ALA A 151 0.06 5.74 -1.70
N SER A 152 -1.23 5.42 -1.85
CA SER A 152 -2.06 4.80 -0.81
C SER A 152 -2.49 3.39 -1.21
N CYS A 153 -2.94 2.59 -0.25
CA CYS A 153 -3.47 1.26 -0.51
C CYS A 153 -4.66 1.30 -1.49
N THR A 154 -5.57 2.26 -1.34
CA THR A 154 -6.70 2.46 -2.27
C THR A 154 -6.22 2.85 -3.66
N THR A 155 -5.19 3.70 -3.77
CA THR A 155 -4.61 4.07 -5.07
C THR A 155 -3.95 2.86 -5.75
N ASN A 156 -3.28 2.00 -4.97
CA ASN A 156 -2.69 0.76 -5.48
C ASN A 156 -3.73 -0.24 -5.99
N CYS A 157 -4.93 -0.24 -5.43
CA CYS A 157 -6.05 -1.02 -5.98
C CYS A 157 -6.67 -0.35 -7.22
N LEU A 158 -6.98 0.94 -7.14
CA LEU A 158 -7.70 1.65 -8.19
C LEU A 158 -6.89 1.82 -9.47
N ALA A 159 -5.60 2.12 -9.38
CA ALA A 159 -4.78 2.46 -10.55
C ALA A 159 -4.65 1.30 -11.56
N PRO A 160 -4.28 0.07 -11.19
CA PRO A 160 -4.22 -1.03 -12.14
C PRO A 160 -5.59 -1.35 -12.75
N VAL A 161 -6.66 -1.28 -11.96
CA VAL A 161 -8.04 -1.48 -12.44
C VAL A 161 -8.42 -0.42 -13.47
N ALA A 162 -8.24 0.87 -13.15
CA ALA A 162 -8.55 1.98 -14.03
C ALA A 162 -7.69 1.98 -15.31
N ASN A 163 -6.41 1.58 -15.18
CA ASN A 163 -5.48 1.47 -16.31
C ASN A 163 -5.94 0.42 -17.33
N VAL A 164 -6.34 -0.78 -16.87
CA VAL A 164 -6.88 -1.84 -17.73
C VAL A 164 -8.14 -1.37 -18.45
N LEU A 165 -9.09 -0.79 -17.72
CA LEU A 165 -10.34 -0.29 -18.28
C LEU A 165 -10.09 0.84 -19.28
N HIS A 166 -9.19 1.78 -18.96
CA HIS A 166 -8.92 2.92 -19.82
C HIS A 166 -8.19 2.53 -21.10
N LYS A 167 -7.20 1.66 -21.03
CA LYS A 167 -6.48 1.16 -22.21
C LYS A 167 -7.38 0.40 -23.17
N ASN A 168 -8.34 -0.38 -22.69
CA ASN A 168 -9.22 -1.18 -23.51
C ASN A 168 -10.46 -0.41 -24.01
N PHE A 169 -11.08 0.39 -23.13
CA PHE A 169 -12.41 0.94 -23.35
C PHE A 169 -12.50 2.48 -23.33
N GLU A 170 -11.40 3.18 -23.00
CA GLU A 170 -11.31 4.64 -22.97
C GLU A 170 -12.31 5.30 -22.00
N ILE A 171 -12.03 5.19 -20.69
CA ILE A 171 -12.83 5.86 -19.65
C ILE A 171 -12.96 7.35 -19.96
N GLU A 172 -14.19 7.85 -20.00
CA GLU A 172 -14.52 9.26 -20.13
C GLU A 172 -14.68 9.93 -18.77
N LYS A 173 -15.41 9.27 -17.86
CA LYS A 173 -15.67 9.73 -16.50
C LYS A 173 -16.03 8.55 -15.60
N GLY A 174 -15.85 8.73 -14.31
CA GLY A 174 -16.25 7.70 -13.34
C GLY A 174 -16.25 8.21 -11.92
N PHE A 175 -16.90 7.45 -11.05
CA PHE A 175 -16.96 7.71 -9.62
C PHE A 175 -16.58 6.45 -8.84
N MET A 176 -15.62 6.56 -7.94
CA MET A 176 -15.15 5.47 -7.10
C MET A 176 -15.65 5.66 -5.67
N THR A 177 -16.23 4.62 -5.10
CA THR A 177 -16.46 4.51 -3.67
C THR A 177 -15.57 3.42 -3.11
N THR A 178 -14.75 3.72 -2.11
CA THR A 178 -14.08 2.66 -1.36
C THR A 178 -14.83 2.38 -0.06
N ILE A 179 -15.25 1.13 0.09
CA ILE A 179 -15.74 0.55 1.36
C ILE A 179 -14.48 0.05 2.07
N HIS A 180 -14.02 0.83 3.04
CA HIS A 180 -12.67 0.68 3.56
C HIS A 180 -12.67 0.27 5.03
N ALA A 181 -11.86 -0.73 5.36
CA ALA A 181 -11.57 -1.08 6.74
C ALA A 181 -11.14 0.15 7.55
N PHE A 182 -11.45 0.20 8.84
CA PHE A 182 -10.96 1.28 9.70
C PHE A 182 -9.43 1.19 9.86
N THR A 183 -8.80 2.31 10.14
CA THR A 183 -7.34 2.40 10.32
C THR A 183 -7.04 3.12 11.64
N SER A 184 -5.76 3.11 12.05
CA SER A 184 -5.29 3.81 13.25
C SER A 184 -5.53 5.33 13.24
N ASP A 185 -5.88 5.92 12.11
CA ASP A 185 -6.30 7.33 12.01
C ASP A 185 -7.69 7.56 12.62
N GLN A 186 -8.54 6.54 12.68
CA GLN A 186 -9.86 6.61 13.28
C GLN A 186 -9.82 6.30 14.78
N ARG A 187 -10.82 6.78 15.52
CA ARG A 187 -10.96 6.51 16.95
C ARG A 187 -11.75 5.21 17.18
N ILE A 188 -11.24 4.35 18.05
CA ILE A 188 -11.98 3.12 18.45
C ILE A 188 -13.23 3.48 19.24
N LEU A 189 -13.09 4.42 20.21
CA LEU A 189 -14.19 5.08 20.90
C LEU A 189 -14.19 6.57 20.57
N ASP A 190 -15.31 7.26 20.75
CA ASP A 190 -15.45 8.67 20.47
C ASP A 190 -14.35 9.49 21.15
N ASN A 191 -13.57 10.23 20.36
CA ASN A 191 -12.49 11.10 20.85
C ASN A 191 -12.17 12.16 19.81
N SER A 192 -11.50 13.23 20.23
CA SER A 192 -11.18 14.37 19.35
C SER A 192 -10.39 13.96 18.10
N HIS A 193 -10.81 14.49 16.97
CA HIS A 193 -10.15 14.35 15.67
C HIS A 193 -10.44 15.62 14.83
N LYS A 194 -9.54 15.98 13.93
CA LYS A 194 -9.72 17.13 13.02
C LYS A 194 -10.91 16.97 12.06
N ASP A 195 -11.22 15.75 11.67
CA ASP A 195 -12.45 15.38 10.95
C ASP A 195 -13.47 14.89 11.98
N PRO A 196 -14.61 15.60 12.18
CA PRO A 196 -15.63 15.22 13.17
C PRO A 196 -16.23 13.82 12.94
N ARG A 197 -16.29 13.34 11.70
CA ARG A 197 -16.78 11.99 11.40
C ARG A 197 -15.77 10.92 11.83
N ARG A 198 -14.47 11.15 11.66
CA ARG A 198 -13.41 10.23 12.15
C ARG A 198 -13.22 10.27 13.66
N ALA A 199 -13.83 11.24 14.35
CA ALA A 199 -13.88 11.33 15.80
C ALA A 199 -14.79 10.28 16.44
N ARG A 200 -15.67 9.65 15.65
CA ARG A 200 -16.67 8.68 16.13
C ARG A 200 -16.13 7.27 16.10
N SER A 201 -16.73 6.41 16.92
CA SER A 201 -16.34 5.01 17.09
C SER A 201 -16.29 4.24 15.76
N ALA A 202 -15.07 3.83 15.38
CA ALA A 202 -14.81 3.10 14.16
C ALA A 202 -15.34 1.65 14.18
N SER A 203 -15.49 1.08 15.37
CA SER A 203 -15.96 -0.30 15.57
C SER A 203 -17.48 -0.44 15.49
N GLN A 204 -18.23 0.68 15.49
CA GLN A 204 -19.68 0.69 15.53
C GLN A 204 -20.34 1.52 14.41
N SER A 205 -19.54 2.26 13.64
CA SER A 205 -20.07 3.27 12.73
C SER A 205 -19.61 3.07 11.30
N ILE A 206 -20.50 3.28 10.34
CA ILE A 206 -20.11 3.58 8.96
C ILE A 206 -19.76 5.06 8.90
N VAL A 207 -18.52 5.38 8.54
CA VAL A 207 -18.00 6.75 8.56
C VAL A 207 -17.69 7.23 7.13
N PRO A 208 -18.55 8.08 6.53
CA PRO A 208 -18.24 8.73 5.26
C PRO A 208 -17.08 9.71 5.45
N THR A 209 -16.10 9.66 4.55
CA THR A 209 -14.94 10.55 4.58
C THR A 209 -14.32 10.73 3.21
N SER A 210 -13.41 11.68 3.07
CA SER A 210 -12.68 11.92 1.83
C SER A 210 -11.61 10.84 1.59
N THR A 211 -11.26 10.66 0.31
CA THR A 211 -10.07 9.92 -0.13
C THR A 211 -9.30 10.74 -1.15
N GLY A 212 -7.98 10.66 -1.11
CA GLY A 212 -7.12 11.26 -2.14
C GLY A 212 -6.85 10.34 -3.34
N ALA A 213 -7.37 9.11 -3.32
CA ALA A 213 -7.02 8.08 -4.30
C ALA A 213 -7.41 8.47 -5.74
N SER A 214 -8.61 9.01 -5.94
CA SER A 214 -9.08 9.45 -7.27
C SER A 214 -8.25 10.59 -7.85
N LYS A 215 -7.83 11.54 -7.01
CA LYS A 215 -6.96 12.65 -7.43
C LYS A 215 -5.56 12.15 -7.81
N ALA A 216 -5.02 11.21 -7.05
CA ALA A 216 -3.72 10.61 -7.33
C ALA A 216 -3.68 9.86 -8.66
N ILE A 217 -4.81 9.31 -9.13
CA ILE A 217 -4.89 8.64 -10.44
C ILE A 217 -4.42 9.56 -11.58
N GLY A 218 -4.78 10.84 -11.54
CA GLY A 218 -4.35 11.80 -12.58
C GLY A 218 -2.85 12.08 -12.60
N GLU A 219 -2.12 11.82 -11.51
CA GLU A 219 -0.66 11.90 -11.46
C GLU A 219 -0.01 10.63 -12.00
N ILE A 220 -0.62 9.47 -11.72
CA ILE A 220 -0.12 8.14 -12.10
C ILE A 220 -0.48 7.80 -13.56
N ILE A 221 -1.70 8.14 -13.97
CA ILE A 221 -2.23 7.94 -15.33
C ILE A 221 -2.71 9.29 -15.87
N PRO A 222 -1.84 10.09 -16.50
CA PRO A 222 -2.18 11.47 -16.90
C PRO A 222 -3.42 11.60 -17.79
N SER A 223 -3.71 10.60 -18.61
CA SER A 223 -4.91 10.56 -19.48
C SER A 223 -6.24 10.43 -18.71
N LEU A 224 -6.19 10.09 -17.42
CA LEU A 224 -7.34 10.04 -16.52
C LEU A 224 -7.47 11.28 -15.61
N LYS A 225 -6.60 12.27 -15.76
CA LYS A 225 -6.66 13.50 -14.96
C LYS A 225 -8.02 14.20 -15.10
N GLY A 226 -8.70 14.40 -13.96
CA GLY A 226 -10.01 15.05 -13.90
C GLY A 226 -11.19 14.18 -14.36
N LYS A 227 -10.96 12.90 -14.70
CA LYS A 227 -12.04 12.00 -15.16
C LYS A 227 -12.61 11.13 -14.04
N LEU A 228 -11.89 10.95 -12.95
CA LEU A 228 -12.31 10.14 -11.82
C LEU A 228 -12.40 10.97 -10.54
N GLU A 229 -13.52 10.84 -9.85
CA GLU A 229 -13.72 11.33 -8.49
C GLU A 229 -14.03 10.17 -7.54
N GLY A 230 -13.95 10.40 -6.21
CA GLY A 230 -14.24 9.33 -5.28
C GLY A 230 -14.36 9.75 -3.82
N VAL A 231 -14.98 8.87 -3.07
CA VAL A 231 -15.21 8.99 -1.63
C VAL A 231 -14.84 7.70 -0.91
N ALA A 232 -14.71 7.77 0.42
CA ALA A 232 -14.50 6.59 1.25
C ALA A 232 -15.64 6.44 2.25
N MET A 233 -16.08 5.19 2.43
CA MET A 233 -16.98 4.76 3.51
C MET A 233 -16.15 3.84 4.42
N ARG A 234 -15.77 4.31 5.60
CA ARG A 234 -15.11 3.45 6.58
C ARG A 234 -16.14 2.57 7.25
N VAL A 235 -15.85 1.29 7.39
CA VAL A 235 -16.74 0.27 7.95
C VAL A 235 -16.10 -0.41 9.17
N PRO A 236 -16.89 -1.02 10.09
CA PRO A 236 -16.40 -1.73 11.27
C PRO A 236 -15.73 -3.07 10.94
N THR A 237 -14.73 -3.04 10.06
CA THR A 237 -13.94 -4.19 9.62
C THR A 237 -12.47 -3.88 9.81
N PRO A 238 -11.67 -4.75 10.45
CA PRO A 238 -10.29 -4.43 10.83
C PRO A 238 -9.32 -4.45 9.64
N ASN A 239 -9.60 -5.20 8.58
CA ASN A 239 -8.78 -5.29 7.38
C ASN A 239 -9.61 -5.74 6.18
N VAL A 240 -9.04 -5.66 5.01
CA VAL A 240 -9.63 -5.87 3.68
C VAL A 240 -10.69 -4.83 3.33
N SER A 241 -10.47 -4.20 2.24
CA SER A 241 -11.29 -3.12 1.69
C SER A 241 -11.75 -3.48 0.28
N LEU A 242 -12.76 -2.75 -0.20
CA LEU A 242 -13.33 -2.92 -1.53
C LEU A 242 -13.40 -1.56 -2.22
N ILE A 243 -13.02 -1.48 -3.49
CA ILE A 243 -13.45 -0.37 -4.34
C ILE A 243 -14.68 -0.77 -5.17
N GLU A 244 -15.61 0.14 -5.32
CA GLU A 244 -16.61 0.14 -6.39
C GLU A 244 -16.29 1.29 -7.35
N LEU A 245 -16.06 0.98 -8.61
CA LEU A 245 -15.84 1.96 -9.66
C LEU A 245 -17.00 1.89 -10.66
N VAL A 246 -17.81 2.95 -10.70
CA VAL A 246 -18.79 3.19 -11.76
C VAL A 246 -18.15 4.11 -12.79
N PHE A 247 -18.22 3.75 -14.06
CA PHE A 247 -17.54 4.48 -15.12
C PHE A 247 -18.32 4.47 -16.44
N CYS A 248 -18.10 5.51 -17.24
CA CYS A 248 -18.55 5.58 -18.63
C CYS A 248 -17.35 5.50 -19.57
N THR A 249 -17.54 4.86 -20.71
CA THR A 249 -16.49 4.62 -21.72
C THR A 249 -16.90 5.16 -23.09
N LYS A 250 -15.91 5.50 -23.92
CA LYS A 250 -16.16 5.83 -25.33
C LYS A 250 -16.50 4.61 -26.15
N LYS A 251 -15.83 3.49 -25.89
CA LYS A 251 -16.05 2.23 -26.59
C LYS A 251 -17.17 1.44 -25.92
N GLU A 252 -17.89 0.66 -26.71
CA GLU A 252 -18.90 -0.25 -26.18
C GLU A 252 -18.29 -1.34 -25.31
N ILE A 253 -18.93 -1.58 -24.19
CA ILE A 253 -18.56 -2.59 -23.18
C ILE A 253 -19.64 -3.63 -23.01
N SER A 254 -19.23 -4.80 -22.55
CA SER A 254 -20.10 -5.84 -21.99
C SER A 254 -19.42 -6.44 -20.78
N LYS A 255 -20.19 -7.16 -19.94
CA LYS A 255 -19.63 -7.90 -18.80
C LYS A 255 -18.48 -8.79 -19.20
N ASP A 256 -18.65 -9.55 -20.30
CA ASP A 256 -17.65 -10.50 -20.79
C ASP A 256 -16.39 -9.77 -21.30
N LYS A 257 -16.55 -8.69 -22.09
CA LYS A 257 -15.40 -7.90 -22.56
C LYS A 257 -14.57 -7.37 -21.39
N ILE A 258 -15.22 -6.86 -20.33
CA ILE A 258 -14.54 -6.34 -19.14
C ILE A 258 -13.82 -7.48 -18.41
N ASN A 259 -14.52 -8.57 -18.11
CA ASN A 259 -13.93 -9.69 -17.36
C ASN A 259 -12.79 -10.37 -18.13
N ASN A 260 -12.91 -10.50 -19.45
CA ASN A 260 -11.84 -11.04 -20.30
C ASN A 260 -10.60 -10.15 -20.29
N ALA A 261 -10.76 -8.83 -20.36
CA ALA A 261 -9.63 -7.90 -20.27
C ALA A 261 -8.86 -8.06 -18.95
N PHE A 262 -9.55 -8.20 -17.81
CA PHE A 262 -8.91 -8.46 -16.53
C PHE A 262 -8.27 -9.86 -16.47
N THR A 263 -8.94 -10.88 -17.00
CA THR A 263 -8.40 -12.24 -17.04
C THR A 263 -7.10 -12.34 -17.84
N GLU A 264 -6.99 -11.63 -18.93
CA GLU A 264 -5.80 -11.61 -19.77
C GLU A 264 -4.62 -10.97 -19.03
N VAL A 265 -4.81 -9.77 -18.47
CA VAL A 265 -3.70 -9.05 -17.83
C VAL A 265 -3.27 -9.69 -16.51
N SER A 266 -4.17 -10.33 -15.77
CA SER A 266 -3.85 -11.02 -14.51
C SER A 266 -2.92 -12.23 -14.71
N LYS A 267 -2.99 -12.88 -15.87
CA LYS A 267 -2.12 -14.01 -16.21
C LYS A 267 -0.75 -13.58 -16.74
N ASN A 268 -0.64 -12.35 -17.24
CA ASN A 268 0.53 -11.85 -17.98
C ASN A 268 1.17 -10.64 -17.30
N GLN A 269 0.79 -9.44 -17.75
CA GLN A 269 1.46 -8.17 -17.42
C GLN A 269 1.31 -7.76 -15.95
N LEU A 270 0.16 -8.07 -15.34
CA LEU A 270 -0.13 -7.72 -13.95
C LEU A 270 -0.15 -8.92 -13.01
N LYS A 271 0.50 -10.03 -13.41
CA LYS A 271 0.68 -11.18 -12.53
C LYS A 271 1.30 -10.74 -11.20
N LYS A 272 0.75 -11.15 -10.07
CA LYS A 272 1.07 -10.73 -8.68
C LYS A 272 0.60 -9.32 -8.28
N VAL A 273 0.09 -8.50 -9.22
CA VAL A 273 -0.44 -7.17 -8.92
C VAL A 273 -1.95 -7.16 -8.96
N LEU A 274 -2.54 -7.85 -9.94
CA LEU A 274 -3.98 -7.93 -10.14
C LEU A 274 -4.42 -9.37 -10.35
N GLU A 275 -5.44 -9.76 -9.60
CA GLU A 275 -6.13 -11.02 -9.72
C GLU A 275 -7.59 -10.81 -10.16
N ILE A 276 -8.24 -11.88 -10.60
CA ILE A 276 -9.68 -11.93 -10.87
C ILE A 276 -10.27 -13.20 -10.28
N THR A 277 -11.41 -13.06 -9.59
CA THR A 277 -12.15 -14.21 -9.06
C THR A 277 -13.59 -14.22 -9.57
N SER A 278 -14.19 -15.41 -9.67
CA SER A 278 -15.62 -15.61 -9.89
C SER A 278 -16.31 -16.23 -8.67
N GLU A 279 -15.55 -16.53 -7.63
CA GLU A 279 -16.06 -17.11 -6.39
C GLU A 279 -16.83 -16.06 -5.59
N LYS A 280 -17.87 -16.50 -4.89
CA LYS A 280 -18.72 -15.62 -4.06
C LYS A 280 -18.11 -15.49 -2.68
N LEU A 281 -17.06 -14.66 -2.59
CA LEU A 281 -16.26 -14.44 -1.39
C LEU A 281 -16.65 -13.14 -0.67
N VAL A 282 -16.17 -13.01 0.56
CA VAL A 282 -16.34 -11.82 1.41
C VAL A 282 -14.98 -11.31 1.89
N SER A 283 -14.93 -10.15 2.52
CA SER A 283 -13.68 -9.46 2.86
C SER A 283 -12.64 -10.33 3.57
N ILE A 284 -13.05 -11.18 4.52
CA ILE A 284 -12.09 -11.97 5.31
C ILE A 284 -11.35 -13.01 4.46
N ASP A 285 -11.93 -13.46 3.35
CA ASP A 285 -11.34 -14.47 2.47
C ASP A 285 -10.12 -13.92 1.70
N PHE A 286 -10.02 -12.60 1.60
CA PHE A 286 -8.91 -11.90 0.96
C PHE A 286 -7.84 -11.42 1.94
N ASN A 287 -8.01 -11.73 3.25
CA ASN A 287 -7.00 -11.37 4.24
C ASN A 287 -5.67 -12.06 3.93
N HIS A 288 -4.59 -11.29 3.96
CA HIS A 288 -3.24 -11.76 3.63
C HIS A 288 -3.03 -12.10 2.13
N ASN A 289 -3.91 -11.64 1.23
CA ASN A 289 -3.66 -11.71 -0.21
C ASN A 289 -2.68 -10.60 -0.63
N SER A 290 -1.63 -10.96 -1.37
CA SER A 290 -0.56 -10.05 -1.76
C SER A 290 -0.86 -9.18 -2.97
N SER A 291 -1.96 -9.43 -3.69
CA SER A 291 -2.34 -8.64 -4.87
C SER A 291 -2.84 -7.26 -4.47
N SER A 292 -2.54 -6.26 -5.30
CA SER A 292 -3.03 -4.89 -5.10
C SER A 292 -4.53 -4.75 -5.37
N ALA A 293 -5.07 -5.58 -6.26
CA ALA A 293 -6.47 -5.61 -6.62
C ALA A 293 -6.91 -7.02 -6.99
N ILE A 294 -8.03 -7.47 -6.46
CA ILE A 294 -8.69 -8.73 -6.84
C ILE A 294 -10.07 -8.37 -7.40
N VAL A 295 -10.22 -8.39 -8.72
CA VAL A 295 -11.48 -8.05 -9.38
C VAL A 295 -12.49 -9.16 -9.16
N ASP A 296 -13.67 -8.82 -8.64
CA ASP A 296 -14.78 -9.76 -8.48
C ASP A 296 -15.64 -9.74 -9.76
N SER A 297 -15.40 -10.71 -10.63
CA SER A 297 -16.08 -10.81 -11.93
C SER A 297 -17.59 -11.08 -11.81
N SER A 298 -18.03 -11.63 -10.68
CA SER A 298 -19.45 -11.88 -10.42
C SER A 298 -20.22 -10.57 -10.23
N LEU A 299 -19.56 -9.52 -9.70
CA LEU A 299 -20.10 -8.20 -9.42
C LEU A 299 -19.95 -7.21 -10.58
N THR A 300 -19.34 -7.61 -11.70
CA THR A 300 -19.26 -6.77 -12.90
C THR A 300 -20.63 -6.59 -13.51
N ASN A 301 -21.05 -5.36 -13.72
CA ASN A 301 -22.34 -5.00 -14.31
C ASN A 301 -22.16 -3.93 -15.39
N VAL A 302 -23.08 -3.95 -16.37
CA VAL A 302 -23.12 -2.98 -17.47
C VAL A 302 -24.57 -2.49 -17.66
N VAL A 303 -24.74 -1.20 -17.80
CA VAL A 303 -26.03 -0.55 -18.13
C VAL A 303 -25.90 0.13 -19.49
N GLY A 304 -26.80 -0.19 -20.41
CA GLY A 304 -26.67 0.22 -21.80
C GLY A 304 -25.42 -0.38 -22.46
N THR A 305 -24.71 0.41 -23.25
CA THR A 305 -23.55 -0.05 -24.02
C THR A 305 -22.21 0.51 -23.53
N ASN A 306 -22.22 1.48 -22.61
CA ASN A 306 -21.02 2.24 -22.25
C ASN A 306 -20.91 2.62 -20.76
N MET A 307 -21.87 2.25 -19.91
CA MET A 307 -21.78 2.47 -18.46
C MET A 307 -21.52 1.16 -17.75
N GLY A 308 -20.36 1.05 -17.10
CA GLY A 308 -19.93 -0.12 -16.36
C GLY A 308 -19.77 0.12 -14.87
N LYS A 309 -19.91 -0.95 -14.09
CA LYS A 309 -19.54 -1.02 -12.69
C LYS A 309 -18.66 -2.24 -12.46
N ILE A 310 -17.55 -2.06 -11.76
CA ILE A 310 -16.72 -3.15 -11.25
C ILE A 310 -16.49 -3.02 -9.76
N SER A 311 -16.20 -4.12 -9.11
CA SER A 311 -15.77 -4.18 -7.72
C SER A 311 -14.43 -4.90 -7.65
N ALA A 312 -13.50 -4.38 -6.83
CA ALA A 312 -12.22 -5.02 -6.60
C ALA A 312 -11.84 -4.98 -5.13
N TRP A 313 -11.52 -6.16 -4.58
CA TRP A 313 -11.04 -6.36 -3.22
C TRP A 313 -9.55 -6.06 -3.11
N TYR A 314 -9.10 -5.66 -1.93
CA TYR A 314 -7.68 -5.51 -1.62
C TYR A 314 -7.42 -5.63 -0.13
N ASP A 315 -6.37 -6.38 0.23
CA ASP A 315 -5.84 -6.30 1.59
C ASP A 315 -5.05 -4.99 1.70
N ASN A 316 -5.64 -4.01 2.40
CA ASN A 316 -5.09 -2.67 2.50
C ASN A 316 -3.79 -2.58 3.32
N GLU A 317 -3.39 -3.66 4.01
CA GLU A 317 -2.14 -3.77 4.74
C GLU A 317 -1.15 -4.68 4.00
N TRP A 318 -1.53 -5.93 3.72
CA TRP A 318 -0.62 -6.93 3.16
C TRP A 318 -0.27 -6.68 1.70
N GLY A 319 -1.28 -6.48 0.84
CA GLY A 319 -1.06 -6.17 -0.57
C GLY A 319 -0.20 -4.93 -0.75
N PHE A 320 -0.49 -3.87 0.01
CA PHE A 320 0.28 -2.63 -0.01
C PHE A 320 1.74 -2.82 0.46
N SER A 321 1.96 -3.61 1.52
CA SER A 321 3.31 -3.87 2.05
C SER A 321 4.18 -4.65 1.05
N ASN A 322 3.59 -5.59 0.32
CA ASN A 322 4.27 -6.28 -0.77
C ASN A 322 4.69 -5.31 -1.90
N ARG A 323 3.83 -4.37 -2.27
CA ARG A 323 4.16 -3.34 -3.29
C ARG A 323 5.33 -2.47 -2.88
N MET A 324 5.49 -2.15 -1.59
CA MET A 324 6.68 -1.42 -1.13
C MET A 324 7.97 -2.20 -1.40
N CYS A 325 7.96 -3.52 -1.19
CA CYS A 325 9.09 -4.39 -1.50
C CYS A 325 9.37 -4.42 -3.02
N ASP A 326 8.33 -4.57 -3.85
CA ASP A 326 8.47 -4.58 -5.31
C ASP A 326 9.05 -3.27 -5.84
N ILE A 327 8.63 -2.12 -5.28
CA ILE A 327 9.19 -0.80 -5.64
C ILE A 327 10.69 -0.77 -5.28
N ALA A 328 11.09 -1.26 -4.10
CA ALA A 328 12.49 -1.28 -3.70
C ALA A 328 13.35 -2.12 -4.66
N GLU A 329 12.86 -3.30 -5.05
CA GLU A 329 13.52 -4.17 -6.02
C GLU A 329 13.65 -3.52 -7.40
N TYR A 330 12.57 -2.87 -7.86
CA TYR A 330 12.60 -2.19 -9.16
C TYR A 330 13.61 -1.05 -9.17
N VAL A 331 13.56 -0.20 -8.14
CA VAL A 331 14.51 0.92 -7.98
C VAL A 331 15.94 0.41 -7.97
N HIS A 332 16.19 -0.71 -7.30
CA HIS A 332 17.54 -1.30 -7.24
C HIS A 332 18.04 -1.80 -8.60
N LYS A 333 17.14 -2.35 -9.42
CA LYS A 333 17.48 -2.85 -10.76
C LYS A 333 17.87 -1.74 -11.74
N ILE A 334 17.35 -0.51 -11.54
CA ILE A 334 17.60 0.63 -12.42
C ILE A 334 18.69 1.58 -11.87
N SER A 335 19.20 1.34 -10.64
CA SER A 335 20.24 2.13 -9.98
C SER A 335 21.61 1.56 -10.27
#